data_99e97a9fb19c6f8324b1a360e84b779e
#
_entry.id   99e97a9fb19c6f8324b1a360e84b779e
#
_cell.length_a   1.000
_cell.length_b   1.000
_cell.length_c   1.000
_cell.angle_alpha   90.00
_cell.angle_beta   90.00
_cell.angle_gamma   90.00
#
_symmetry.space_group_name_H-M   'P 1'
#
loop_
_entity.id
_entity.type
_entity.pdbx_description
1 polymer ?
#
loop_
_entity_poly.entity_id
_entity_poly.type
_entity_poly.pdbx_seq_one_letter_code
_entity_poly.pdbx_strand_id
1 'polypeptide(L)'
;VDALLSKKLQQVEWGEFTYESFFKLCSIKKMLSKSDLEKNGKIPVYSSDTSNNGIIGYTNIDAEFIVSEENPIYLVFGDHTRSLNIVFHSFNVTDNVKVLSLKDSYSIKILLYIISSWQKGVPNLGYSRHWSIAKKVLFKVPVKNGVIDFAFMENFIAELEAERIAELEAYLKVTGLSDYILTEEERAVLEAFRNGKISWGGVKLLNNQQVANIEWKMFRIGELFEINSYKKRFDANKVQIEEVGFPYVVRTALNNGIRGYINEDVEFLNEGNTISFGQDTATMFYQEKPYFTGDKIKIVKCKDESFNKLNAHFFIAAMGKAFSSFSWGSSSFSVEIIKNQNISLPSTQGVPLYAYMEVFIRAVQKLVIKEVVQYADRKITATREV
;
A
#
# COMPACT_ATOMS: atom_id res chain seq x y z
N VAL A 1 -2.86 7.26 22.38
CA VAL A 1 -3.89 7.58 21.41
C VAL A 1 -5.10 6.72 21.60
N ASP A 2 -4.99 5.46 21.35
CA ASP A 2 -6.09 4.50 21.52
C ASP A 2 -6.69 4.50 22.94
N ALA A 3 -5.92 4.90 23.97
CA ALA A 3 -6.39 4.92 25.35
C ALA A 3 -7.45 6.00 25.61
N LEU A 4 -7.32 7.21 25.01
CA LEU A 4 -8.28 8.31 25.22
C LEU A 4 -9.60 8.02 24.48
N LEU A 5 -9.52 7.63 23.22
CA LEU A 5 -10.69 7.25 22.43
C LEU A 5 -11.40 6.02 23.01
N SER A 6 -10.63 5.01 23.45
CA SER A 6 -11.18 3.85 24.14
C SER A 6 -11.92 4.22 25.43
N LYS A 7 -11.39 5.16 26.21
CA LYS A 7 -12.05 5.67 27.43
C LYS A 7 -13.37 6.37 27.10
N LYS A 8 -13.44 7.15 26.01
CA LYS A 8 -14.69 7.79 25.54
C LYS A 8 -15.75 6.73 25.19
N LEU A 9 -15.36 5.67 24.47
CA LEU A 9 -16.29 4.57 24.13
C LEU A 9 -16.79 3.80 25.35
N GLN A 10 -16.07 3.76 26.46
CA GLN A 10 -16.52 3.14 27.71
C GLN A 10 -17.57 3.97 28.46
N GLN A 11 -17.67 5.27 28.18
CA GLN A 11 -18.58 6.20 28.85
C GLN A 11 -19.90 6.43 28.09
N VAL A 12 -20.03 5.80 26.91
CA VAL A 12 -21.17 5.97 26.01
C VAL A 12 -22.29 5.01 26.37
N GLU A 13 -23.51 5.48 26.37
CA GLU A 13 -24.69 4.63 26.33
C GLU A 13 -24.89 4.07 24.90
N TRP A 14 -25.18 2.78 24.79
CA TRP A 14 -25.27 2.07 23.52
C TRP A 14 -26.70 1.63 23.22
N GLY A 15 -27.20 1.98 22.03
CA GLY A 15 -28.42 1.44 21.46
C GLY A 15 -28.11 0.39 20.39
N GLU A 16 -28.99 -0.60 20.22
CA GLU A 16 -28.89 -1.63 19.19
C GLU A 16 -29.84 -1.34 18.03
N PHE A 17 -29.30 -1.38 16.82
CA PHE A 17 -30.02 -1.02 15.59
C PHE A 17 -29.69 -2.01 14.47
N THR A 18 -30.58 -2.07 13.47
CA THR A 18 -30.32 -2.75 12.20
C THR A 18 -29.94 -1.73 11.12
N TYR A 19 -29.45 -2.21 9.98
CA TYR A 19 -29.15 -1.33 8.84
C TYR A 19 -30.37 -0.51 8.39
N GLU A 20 -31.59 -1.07 8.55
CA GLU A 20 -32.85 -0.41 8.17
C GLU A 20 -33.14 0.86 8.98
N SER A 21 -32.48 1.06 10.11
CA SER A 21 -32.59 2.32 10.86
C SER A 21 -31.97 3.50 10.11
N PHE A 22 -31.00 3.25 9.24
CA PHE A 22 -30.20 4.27 8.57
C PHE A 22 -30.32 4.24 7.04
N PHE A 23 -30.61 3.08 6.46
CA PHE A 23 -30.52 2.84 5.02
C PHE A 23 -31.78 2.17 4.48
N LYS A 24 -32.01 2.37 3.19
CA LYS A 24 -33.05 1.72 2.42
C LYS A 24 -32.42 0.87 1.31
N LEU A 25 -32.81 -0.40 1.22
CA LEU A 25 -32.36 -1.28 0.16
C LEU A 25 -32.98 -0.84 -1.18
N CYS A 26 -32.13 -0.61 -2.17
CA CYS A 26 -32.54 -0.29 -3.53
C CYS A 26 -32.78 -1.55 -4.35
N SER A 27 -33.79 -1.52 -5.23
CA SER A 27 -34.00 -2.54 -6.24
C SER A 27 -32.96 -2.42 -7.34
N ILE A 28 -32.33 -3.52 -7.74
CA ILE A 28 -31.44 -3.58 -8.89
C ILE A 28 -32.23 -4.16 -10.06
N LYS A 29 -32.38 -3.38 -11.13
CA LYS A 29 -33.14 -3.77 -12.33
C LYS A 29 -32.23 -4.45 -13.35
N LYS A 30 -30.96 -3.99 -13.46
CA LYS A 30 -29.99 -4.49 -14.41
C LYS A 30 -28.65 -4.75 -13.74
N MET A 31 -28.16 -5.96 -13.86
CA MET A 31 -26.82 -6.34 -13.41
C MET A 31 -25.91 -6.48 -14.62
N LEU A 32 -24.75 -5.87 -14.56
CA LEU A 32 -23.75 -5.99 -15.60
C LEU A 32 -22.80 -7.17 -15.32
N SER A 33 -22.17 -7.64 -16.39
CA SER A 33 -21.16 -8.68 -16.37
C SER A 33 -19.78 -8.11 -16.78
N LYS A 34 -18.72 -8.91 -16.66
CA LYS A 34 -17.39 -8.49 -17.11
C LYS A 34 -17.33 -8.20 -18.62
N SER A 35 -18.21 -8.82 -19.44
CA SER A 35 -18.29 -8.56 -20.87
C SER A 35 -18.88 -7.18 -21.22
N ASP A 36 -19.56 -6.53 -20.29
CA ASP A 36 -20.13 -5.20 -20.45
C ASP A 36 -19.14 -4.07 -20.12
N LEU A 37 -17.91 -4.45 -19.67
CA LEU A 37 -16.84 -3.49 -19.37
C LEU A 37 -16.11 -3.07 -20.65
N GLU A 38 -15.78 -1.80 -20.72
CA GLU A 38 -15.12 -1.18 -21.87
C GLU A 38 -13.85 -0.44 -21.43
N LYS A 39 -12.77 -0.55 -22.21
CA LYS A 39 -11.48 0.11 -21.91
C LYS A 39 -11.60 1.63 -21.74
N ASN A 40 -12.50 2.26 -22.50
CA ASN A 40 -12.76 3.69 -22.48
C ASN A 40 -14.17 4.02 -21.93
N GLY A 41 -14.75 3.14 -21.12
CA GLY A 41 -16.00 3.37 -20.43
C GLY A 41 -15.91 4.56 -19.48
N LYS A 42 -17.02 5.22 -19.20
CA LYS A 42 -17.11 6.41 -18.34
C LYS A 42 -17.84 6.16 -17.04
N ILE A 43 -18.77 5.22 -17.03
CA ILE A 43 -19.61 4.89 -15.89
C ILE A 43 -18.97 3.72 -15.12
N PRO A 44 -18.60 3.88 -13.84
CA PRO A 44 -18.00 2.80 -13.05
C PRO A 44 -18.99 1.67 -12.77
N VAL A 45 -18.45 0.46 -12.71
CA VAL A 45 -19.19 -0.75 -12.38
C VAL A 45 -18.64 -1.35 -11.10
N TYR A 46 -19.49 -1.46 -10.09
CA TYR A 46 -19.15 -2.00 -8.79
C TYR A 46 -19.43 -3.48 -8.68
N SER A 47 -18.59 -4.17 -7.96
CA SER A 47 -18.76 -5.59 -7.60
C SER A 47 -18.49 -5.82 -6.12
N SER A 48 -18.52 -7.08 -5.72
CA SER A 48 -18.11 -7.54 -4.38
C SER A 48 -16.57 -7.57 -4.19
N ASP A 49 -15.78 -6.91 -5.05
CA ASP A 49 -14.33 -6.84 -4.94
C ASP A 49 -13.93 -5.88 -3.79
N THR A 50 -12.76 -6.12 -3.19
CA THR A 50 -12.18 -5.26 -2.15
C THR A 50 -11.11 -4.32 -2.69
N SER A 51 -10.61 -4.58 -3.89
CA SER A 51 -9.65 -3.71 -4.57
C SER A 51 -10.35 -2.53 -5.25
N ASN A 52 -9.63 -1.44 -5.44
CA ASN A 52 -10.12 -0.24 -6.13
C ASN A 52 -11.52 0.23 -5.66
N ASN A 53 -11.78 0.19 -4.35
CA ASN A 53 -13.08 0.52 -3.75
C ASN A 53 -14.27 -0.25 -4.36
N GLY A 54 -14.05 -1.49 -4.84
CA GLY A 54 -15.08 -2.32 -5.46
C GLY A 54 -15.34 -2.06 -6.94
N ILE A 55 -14.65 -1.10 -7.57
CA ILE A 55 -14.77 -0.79 -9.00
C ILE A 55 -13.94 -1.80 -9.81
N ILE A 56 -14.61 -2.63 -10.60
CA ILE A 56 -13.96 -3.63 -11.46
C ILE A 56 -13.67 -3.13 -12.88
N GLY A 57 -14.19 -1.99 -13.26
CA GLY A 57 -14.03 -1.37 -14.58
C GLY A 57 -15.09 -0.34 -14.86
N TYR A 58 -15.17 0.07 -16.10
CA TYR A 58 -16.07 1.12 -16.56
C TYR A 58 -16.85 0.64 -17.79
N THR A 59 -18.04 1.25 -18.04
CA THR A 59 -18.90 0.98 -19.19
C THR A 59 -19.43 2.27 -19.79
N ASN A 60 -19.98 2.22 -21.01
CA ASN A 60 -20.76 3.31 -21.61
C ASN A 60 -22.28 3.08 -21.51
N ILE A 61 -22.70 2.02 -20.87
CA ILE A 61 -24.12 1.76 -20.54
C ILE A 61 -24.54 2.79 -19.50
N ASP A 62 -25.71 3.42 -19.70
CA ASP A 62 -26.26 4.40 -18.79
C ASP A 62 -26.33 3.87 -17.35
N ALA A 63 -26.04 4.75 -16.39
CA ALA A 63 -26.03 4.39 -14.98
C ALA A 63 -27.43 4.01 -14.49
N GLU A 64 -27.55 2.89 -13.82
CA GLU A 64 -28.79 2.50 -13.15
C GLU A 64 -29.02 3.31 -11.87
N PHE A 65 -27.95 3.55 -11.12
CA PHE A 65 -28.00 4.36 -9.90
C PHE A 65 -27.45 5.75 -10.19
N ILE A 66 -28.35 6.72 -10.15
CA ILE A 66 -28.03 8.12 -10.45
C ILE A 66 -27.88 8.89 -9.16
N VAL A 67 -26.69 9.46 -8.96
CA VAL A 67 -26.43 10.42 -7.88
C VAL A 67 -27.07 11.75 -8.26
N SER A 68 -27.91 12.28 -7.38
CA SER A 68 -28.67 13.52 -7.54
C SER A 68 -28.77 14.25 -6.19
N GLU A 69 -29.38 15.43 -6.18
CA GLU A 69 -29.65 16.15 -4.94
C GLU A 69 -30.53 15.36 -3.96
N GLU A 70 -31.46 14.54 -4.49
CA GLU A 70 -32.32 13.67 -3.66
C GLU A 70 -31.58 12.46 -3.10
N ASN A 71 -30.64 11.94 -3.86
CA ASN A 71 -29.80 10.79 -3.48
C ASN A 71 -28.32 11.11 -3.74
N PRO A 72 -27.70 11.94 -2.90
CA PRO A 72 -26.33 12.40 -3.13
C PRO A 72 -25.28 11.32 -2.86
N ILE A 73 -25.66 10.26 -2.14
CA ILE A 73 -24.76 9.20 -1.70
C ILE A 73 -25.49 7.86 -1.76
N TYR A 74 -24.78 6.86 -2.24
CA TYR A 74 -25.18 5.44 -2.12
C TYR A 74 -24.12 4.66 -1.36
N LEU A 75 -24.54 3.52 -0.79
CA LEU A 75 -23.62 2.51 -0.27
C LEU A 75 -23.74 1.25 -1.13
N VAL A 76 -22.58 0.65 -1.44
CA VAL A 76 -22.52 -0.64 -2.12
C VAL A 76 -21.93 -1.68 -1.16
N PHE A 77 -22.76 -2.66 -0.79
CA PHE A 77 -22.38 -3.78 0.06
C PHE A 77 -21.99 -4.98 -0.82
N GLY A 78 -20.77 -5.45 -0.70
CA GLY A 78 -20.26 -6.65 -1.37
C GLY A 78 -20.68 -7.92 -0.64
N ASP A 79 -21.53 -8.73 -1.27
CA ASP A 79 -22.17 -9.90 -0.62
C ASP A 79 -21.16 -11.00 -0.25
N HIS A 80 -20.07 -11.16 -0.99
CA HIS A 80 -19.04 -12.17 -0.70
C HIS A 80 -17.91 -11.67 0.21
N THR A 81 -17.66 -10.37 0.26
CA THR A 81 -16.50 -9.80 0.95
C THR A 81 -16.86 -9.00 2.19
N ARG A 82 -18.14 -8.70 2.39
CA ARG A 82 -18.64 -7.74 3.39
C ARG A 82 -18.09 -6.32 3.21
N SER A 83 -17.50 -6.02 2.03
CA SER A 83 -17.03 -4.67 1.75
C SER A 83 -18.21 -3.70 1.74
N LEU A 84 -17.98 -2.49 2.22
CA LEU A 84 -18.92 -1.38 2.18
C LEU A 84 -18.23 -0.17 1.56
N ASN A 85 -18.71 0.25 0.41
CA ASN A 85 -18.17 1.38 -0.32
C ASN A 85 -19.18 2.53 -0.34
N ILE A 86 -18.72 3.74 -0.01
CA ILE A 86 -19.52 4.97 -0.12
C ILE A 86 -19.33 5.51 -1.55
N VAL A 87 -20.42 5.75 -2.26
CA VAL A 87 -20.40 6.12 -3.68
C VAL A 87 -21.02 7.50 -3.89
N PHE A 88 -20.25 8.40 -4.53
CA PHE A 88 -20.60 9.81 -4.77
C PHE A 88 -20.82 10.15 -6.26
N HIS A 89 -20.88 9.16 -7.13
CA HIS A 89 -21.08 9.33 -8.57
C HIS A 89 -22.03 8.26 -9.08
N SER A 90 -22.69 8.53 -10.20
CA SER A 90 -23.62 7.58 -10.82
C SER A 90 -22.88 6.33 -11.29
N PHE A 91 -23.50 5.15 -11.17
CA PHE A 91 -22.81 3.87 -11.34
C PHE A 91 -23.74 2.73 -11.75
N ASN A 92 -23.14 1.64 -12.17
CA ASN A 92 -23.77 0.34 -12.39
C ASN A 92 -23.16 -0.70 -11.45
N VAL A 93 -23.79 -1.85 -11.36
CA VAL A 93 -23.39 -2.95 -10.46
C VAL A 93 -23.40 -4.31 -11.17
N THR A 94 -22.65 -5.26 -10.61
CA THR A 94 -22.74 -6.68 -10.95
C THR A 94 -23.66 -7.43 -10.01
N ASP A 95 -23.75 -8.76 -10.14
CA ASP A 95 -24.69 -9.61 -9.42
C ASP A 95 -24.46 -9.70 -7.89
N ASN A 96 -23.27 -9.68 -7.41
CA ASN A 96 -22.94 -10.00 -6.01
C ASN A 96 -22.85 -8.78 -5.08
N VAL A 97 -23.73 -7.79 -5.27
CA VAL A 97 -23.78 -6.58 -4.43
C VAL A 97 -25.20 -6.23 -4.02
N LYS A 98 -25.31 -5.41 -2.99
CA LYS A 98 -26.55 -4.72 -2.59
C LYS A 98 -26.29 -3.23 -2.59
N VAL A 99 -27.22 -2.48 -3.13
CA VAL A 99 -27.19 -1.01 -3.17
C VAL A 99 -28.14 -0.47 -2.13
N LEU A 100 -27.68 0.49 -1.36
CA LEU A 100 -28.43 1.14 -0.29
C LEU A 100 -28.42 2.65 -0.51
N SER A 101 -29.58 3.29 -0.37
CA SER A 101 -29.71 4.74 -0.25
C SER A 101 -29.83 5.15 1.22
N LEU A 102 -29.53 6.40 1.52
CA LEU A 102 -29.66 6.95 2.86
C LEU A 102 -31.13 7.19 3.19
N LYS A 103 -31.53 7.03 4.45
CA LYS A 103 -32.85 7.43 4.93
C LYS A 103 -32.93 8.89 5.37
N ASP A 104 -31.76 9.45 5.71
CA ASP A 104 -31.64 10.82 6.15
C ASP A 104 -30.31 11.41 5.64
N SER A 105 -30.08 12.69 5.82
CA SER A 105 -28.84 13.33 5.47
C SER A 105 -27.82 13.12 6.59
N TYR A 106 -26.75 12.38 6.28
CA TYR A 106 -25.63 12.13 7.21
C TYR A 106 -24.34 12.73 6.66
N SER A 107 -23.53 13.29 7.54
CA SER A 107 -22.15 13.63 7.19
C SER A 107 -21.35 12.35 6.90
N ILE A 108 -20.26 12.50 6.15
CA ILE A 108 -19.35 11.36 5.86
C ILE A 108 -18.80 10.74 7.14
N LYS A 109 -18.53 11.53 8.18
CA LYS A 109 -18.05 11.04 9.48
C LYS A 109 -19.09 10.15 10.17
N ILE A 110 -20.35 10.60 10.19
CA ILE A 110 -21.46 9.79 10.73
C ILE A 110 -21.60 8.49 9.95
N LEU A 111 -21.56 8.56 8.61
CA LEU A 111 -21.62 7.36 7.76
C LEU A 111 -20.47 6.39 8.04
N LEU A 112 -19.23 6.88 8.14
CA LEU A 112 -18.07 6.06 8.47
C LEU A 112 -18.24 5.35 9.81
N TYR A 113 -18.79 6.03 10.82
CA TYR A 113 -19.07 5.43 12.12
C TYR A 113 -20.10 4.30 12.01
N ILE A 114 -21.25 4.57 11.38
CA ILE A 114 -22.37 3.62 11.24
C ILE A 114 -21.92 2.39 10.44
N ILE A 115 -21.31 2.57 9.28
CA ILE A 115 -20.89 1.45 8.41
C ILE A 115 -19.81 0.59 9.08
N SER A 116 -18.88 1.20 9.82
CA SER A 116 -17.84 0.46 10.56
C SER A 116 -18.45 -0.37 11.69
N SER A 117 -19.41 0.19 12.44
CA SER A 117 -20.13 -0.52 13.49
C SER A 117 -20.96 -1.68 12.93
N TRP A 118 -21.67 -1.45 11.83
CA TRP A 118 -22.44 -2.49 11.16
C TRP A 118 -21.54 -3.59 10.60
N GLN A 119 -20.47 -3.24 9.85
CA GLN A 119 -19.53 -4.19 9.28
C GLN A 119 -18.85 -5.07 10.34
N LYS A 120 -18.51 -4.50 11.50
CA LYS A 120 -17.96 -5.24 12.64
C LYS A 120 -18.94 -6.28 13.18
N GLY A 121 -20.25 -6.01 13.14
CA GLY A 121 -21.30 -6.93 13.56
C GLY A 121 -21.52 -8.10 12.59
N VAL A 122 -21.13 -7.97 11.32
CA VAL A 122 -21.31 -9.02 10.31
C VAL A 122 -20.15 -10.03 10.39
N PRO A 123 -20.39 -11.30 10.75
CA PRO A 123 -19.34 -12.31 10.86
C PRO A 123 -18.67 -12.57 9.50
N ASN A 124 -17.39 -12.91 9.52
CA ASN A 124 -16.67 -13.34 8.32
C ASN A 124 -16.88 -14.84 8.09
N LEU A 125 -17.62 -15.18 7.05
CA LEU A 125 -17.91 -16.57 6.66
C LEU A 125 -17.10 -17.01 5.42
N GLY A 126 -15.97 -16.36 5.16
CA GLY A 126 -15.17 -16.63 3.97
C GLY A 126 -15.89 -16.22 2.69
N TYR A 127 -15.93 -17.10 1.69
CA TYR A 127 -16.53 -16.82 0.37
C TYR A 127 -18.08 -17.05 0.35
N SER A 128 -18.74 -17.05 1.49
CA SER A 128 -20.18 -17.19 1.59
C SER A 128 -20.92 -15.88 1.26
N ARG A 129 -22.23 -15.96 1.08
CA ARG A 129 -23.09 -14.76 0.93
C ARG A 129 -23.46 -14.22 2.30
N HIS A 130 -23.09 -12.97 2.56
CA HIS A 130 -23.22 -12.34 3.87
C HIS A 130 -24.52 -11.53 4.05
N TRP A 131 -25.19 -11.14 2.96
CA TRP A 131 -26.37 -10.27 3.04
C TRP A 131 -27.49 -10.83 3.89
N SER A 132 -27.73 -12.15 3.81
CA SER A 132 -28.79 -12.83 4.60
C SER A 132 -28.61 -12.62 6.11
N ILE A 133 -27.37 -12.46 6.57
CA ILE A 133 -27.01 -12.17 7.96
C ILE A 133 -26.89 -10.66 8.17
N ALA A 134 -26.18 -9.96 7.31
CA ALA A 134 -25.94 -8.52 7.41
C ALA A 134 -27.22 -7.71 7.60
N LYS A 135 -28.29 -8.06 6.89
CA LYS A 135 -29.60 -7.40 7.03
C LYS A 135 -30.31 -7.62 8.36
N LYS A 136 -29.89 -8.63 9.15
CA LYS A 136 -30.50 -8.97 10.43
C LYS A 136 -29.62 -8.65 11.63
N VAL A 137 -28.37 -8.34 11.38
CA VAL A 137 -27.39 -8.07 12.45
C VAL A 137 -27.83 -6.82 13.21
N LEU A 138 -27.86 -6.96 14.54
CA LEU A 138 -27.92 -5.84 15.46
C LEU A 138 -26.52 -5.32 15.70
N PHE A 139 -26.31 -4.04 15.52
CA PHE A 139 -25.05 -3.39 15.82
C PHE A 139 -25.26 -2.17 16.71
N LYS A 140 -24.23 -1.85 17.48
CA LYS A 140 -24.30 -0.81 18.51
C LYS A 140 -23.88 0.53 17.96
N VAL A 141 -24.68 1.56 18.25
CA VAL A 141 -24.31 2.95 18.03
C VAL A 141 -24.56 3.78 19.30
N PRO A 142 -23.84 4.90 19.49
CA PRO A 142 -24.05 5.79 20.63
C PRO A 142 -25.48 6.31 20.70
N VAL A 143 -26.03 6.32 21.89
CA VAL A 143 -27.31 6.96 22.19
C VAL A 143 -27.18 7.90 23.38
N LYS A 144 -28.03 8.91 23.42
CA LYS A 144 -28.14 9.85 24.54
C LYS A 144 -29.61 10.09 24.81
N ASN A 145 -30.06 9.83 26.04
CA ASN A 145 -31.47 9.91 26.42
C ASN A 145 -32.40 9.09 25.49
N GLY A 146 -31.95 7.91 25.06
CA GLY A 146 -32.73 7.04 24.17
C GLY A 146 -32.76 7.42 22.70
N VAL A 147 -32.05 8.50 22.29
CA VAL A 147 -31.97 8.95 20.90
C VAL A 147 -30.53 8.76 20.39
N ILE A 148 -30.38 8.45 19.09
CA ILE A 148 -29.07 8.28 18.46
C ILE A 148 -28.24 9.57 18.60
N ASP A 149 -27.02 9.45 19.13
CA ASP A 149 -26.09 10.56 19.33
C ASP A 149 -25.18 10.74 18.10
N PHE A 150 -25.71 11.37 17.07
CA PHE A 150 -24.94 11.70 15.86
C PHE A 150 -23.78 12.67 16.13
N ALA A 151 -23.93 13.58 17.12
CA ALA A 151 -22.87 14.52 17.48
C ALA A 151 -21.65 13.78 18.05
N PHE A 152 -21.87 12.76 18.89
CA PHE A 152 -20.81 11.91 19.37
C PHE A 152 -20.08 11.20 18.22
N MET A 153 -20.83 10.60 17.28
CA MET A 153 -20.24 9.89 16.13
C MET A 153 -19.36 10.81 15.29
N GLU A 154 -19.85 12.03 15.00
CA GLU A 154 -19.14 13.01 14.20
C GLU A 154 -17.85 13.46 14.88
N ASN A 155 -17.93 13.82 16.16
CA ASN A 155 -16.78 14.25 16.94
C ASN A 155 -15.76 13.13 17.12
N PHE A 156 -16.20 11.88 17.34
CA PHE A 156 -15.32 10.73 17.51
C PHE A 156 -14.48 10.47 16.23
N ILE A 157 -15.12 10.50 15.07
CA ILE A 157 -14.42 10.32 13.79
C ILE A 157 -13.51 11.52 13.49
N ALA A 158 -13.95 12.75 13.83
CA ALA A 158 -13.11 13.94 13.65
C ALA A 158 -11.81 13.87 14.49
N GLU A 159 -11.91 13.44 15.74
CA GLU A 159 -10.75 13.26 16.61
C GLU A 159 -9.84 12.14 16.11
N LEU A 160 -10.41 11.00 15.69
CA LEU A 160 -9.65 9.89 15.13
C LEU A 160 -8.91 10.31 13.84
N GLU A 161 -9.57 11.07 12.95
CA GLU A 161 -8.94 11.60 11.74
C GLU A 161 -7.79 12.56 12.09
N ALA A 162 -8.02 13.50 13.00
CA ALA A 162 -7.00 14.47 13.42
C ALA A 162 -5.76 13.80 13.98
N GLU A 163 -5.96 12.74 14.76
CA GLU A 163 -4.90 11.97 15.36
C GLU A 163 -4.08 11.19 14.30
N ARG A 164 -4.76 10.51 13.38
CA ARG A 164 -4.08 9.79 12.28
C ARG A 164 -3.33 10.73 11.34
N ILE A 165 -3.85 11.94 11.11
CA ILE A 165 -3.13 12.96 10.33
C ILE A 165 -1.89 13.44 11.08
N ALA A 166 -1.96 13.67 12.39
CA ALA A 166 -0.80 14.07 13.19
C ALA A 166 0.29 12.98 13.21
N GLU A 167 -0.09 11.71 13.32
CA GLU A 167 0.84 10.58 13.22
C GLU A 167 1.50 10.53 11.84
N LEU A 168 0.72 10.71 10.76
CA LEU A 168 1.24 10.75 9.39
C LEU A 168 2.22 11.92 9.20
N GLU A 169 1.88 13.12 9.67
CA GLU A 169 2.77 14.29 9.62
C GLU A 169 4.09 14.03 10.34
N ALA A 170 4.02 13.49 11.56
CA ALA A 170 5.21 13.12 12.33
C ALA A 170 6.08 12.09 11.59
N TYR A 171 5.46 11.07 11.01
CA TYR A 171 6.16 10.06 10.23
C TYR A 171 6.84 10.66 8.98
N LEU A 172 6.13 11.46 8.20
CA LEU A 172 6.67 12.12 7.01
C LEU A 172 7.87 13.02 7.36
N LYS A 173 7.78 13.74 8.47
CA LYS A 173 8.86 14.62 8.97
C LYS A 173 10.08 13.82 9.42
N VAL A 174 9.91 12.80 10.24
CA VAL A 174 11.01 11.97 10.77
C VAL A 174 11.72 11.20 9.66
N THR A 175 10.99 10.74 8.65
CA THR A 175 11.54 10.00 7.53
C THR A 175 12.10 10.89 6.41
N GLY A 176 11.95 12.23 6.49
CA GLY A 176 12.35 13.17 5.45
C GLY A 176 11.48 13.11 4.19
N LEU A 177 10.34 12.43 4.24
CA LEU A 177 9.41 12.28 3.10
C LEU A 177 8.43 13.44 2.95
N SER A 178 8.48 14.46 3.82
CA SER A 178 7.64 15.66 3.71
C SER A 178 8.02 16.56 2.53
N ASP A 179 9.29 16.51 2.06
CA ASP A 179 9.74 17.25 0.87
C ASP A 179 9.41 16.49 -0.42
N TYR A 180 8.39 16.95 -1.14
CA TYR A 180 8.00 16.41 -2.44
C TYR A 180 8.37 17.31 -3.63
N ILE A 181 9.09 18.42 -3.39
CA ILE A 181 9.50 19.35 -4.44
C ILE A 181 10.78 18.82 -5.08
N LEU A 182 10.70 18.55 -6.38
CA LEU A 182 11.88 18.09 -7.13
C LEU A 182 12.89 19.22 -7.28
N THR A 183 14.17 18.92 -7.00
CA THR A 183 15.28 19.79 -7.34
C THR A 183 15.51 19.83 -8.86
N GLU A 184 16.32 20.75 -9.35
CA GLU A 184 16.70 20.79 -10.77
C GLU A 184 17.44 19.53 -11.19
N GLU A 185 18.32 19.02 -10.34
CA GLU A 185 19.03 17.77 -10.56
C GLU A 185 18.09 16.57 -10.67
N GLU A 186 17.12 16.45 -9.74
CA GLU A 186 16.12 15.38 -9.75
C GLU A 186 15.23 15.41 -11.00
N ARG A 187 14.84 16.61 -11.46
CA ARG A 187 14.11 16.78 -12.73
C ARG A 187 14.92 16.33 -13.92
N ALA A 188 16.17 16.77 -13.99
CA ALA A 188 17.07 16.42 -15.08
C ALA A 188 17.33 14.91 -15.17
N VAL A 189 17.51 14.23 -14.03
CA VAL A 189 17.64 12.76 -13.96
C VAL A 189 16.41 12.04 -14.48
N LEU A 190 15.21 12.48 -14.08
CA LEU A 190 13.95 11.90 -14.56
C LEU A 190 13.73 12.12 -16.06
N GLU A 191 14.05 13.31 -16.58
CA GLU A 191 13.96 13.60 -18.02
C GLU A 191 14.93 12.75 -18.83
N ALA A 192 16.17 12.63 -18.39
CA ALA A 192 17.16 11.78 -19.04
C ALA A 192 16.71 10.32 -19.11
N PHE A 193 16.15 9.81 -18.02
CA PHE A 193 15.60 8.45 -17.98
C PHE A 193 14.40 8.29 -18.94
N ARG A 194 13.46 9.24 -18.94
CA ARG A 194 12.24 9.18 -19.75
C ARG A 194 12.53 9.26 -21.25
N ASN A 195 13.48 10.09 -21.64
CA ASN A 195 13.78 10.32 -23.05
C ASN A 195 14.71 9.27 -23.66
N GLY A 196 15.21 8.32 -22.88
CA GLY A 196 16.20 7.33 -23.35
C GLY A 196 17.49 7.95 -23.90
N LYS A 197 17.61 9.28 -23.80
CA LYS A 197 18.78 10.05 -24.22
C LYS A 197 19.60 10.37 -23.01
N ILE A 198 20.55 9.50 -22.72
CA ILE A 198 21.53 9.79 -21.68
C ILE A 198 22.76 10.39 -22.34
N SER A 199 22.59 11.59 -22.79
CA SER A 199 23.71 12.47 -23.16
C SER A 199 23.67 13.64 -22.21
N TRP A 200 24.48 13.59 -21.17
CA TRP A 200 24.55 14.62 -20.15
C TRP A 200 25.61 15.63 -20.49
N GLY A 201 25.22 16.66 -21.19
CA GLY A 201 25.98 17.91 -21.19
C GLY A 201 25.61 18.71 -19.96
N GLY A 202 26.38 18.63 -18.89
CA GLY A 202 26.40 19.70 -17.90
C GLY A 202 25.58 19.62 -16.63
N VAL A 203 25.03 18.48 -16.20
CA VAL A 203 24.41 18.39 -14.86
C VAL A 203 25.48 18.08 -13.82
N LYS A 204 25.64 18.97 -12.84
CA LYS A 204 26.47 18.75 -11.65
C LYS A 204 25.77 17.80 -10.70
N LEU A 205 26.23 16.58 -10.57
CA LEU A 205 25.88 15.73 -9.44
C LEU A 205 26.50 16.29 -8.16
N LEU A 206 25.91 16.07 -7.01
CA LEU A 206 26.17 16.64 -5.68
C LEU A 206 27.65 16.77 -5.25
N ASN A 207 28.62 16.17 -5.93
CA ASN A 207 30.05 16.21 -5.60
C ASN A 207 30.91 16.92 -6.64
N ASN A 208 30.39 17.92 -7.37
CA ASN A 208 31.19 18.65 -8.39
C ASN A 208 31.80 17.80 -9.51
N GLN A 209 31.48 16.54 -9.64
CA GLN A 209 31.89 15.70 -10.77
C GLN A 209 30.95 15.98 -11.96
N GLN A 210 31.50 16.63 -13.00
CA GLN A 210 30.85 16.65 -14.31
C GLN A 210 30.90 15.23 -14.88
N VAL A 211 29.76 14.53 -14.85
CA VAL A 211 29.65 13.25 -15.54
C VAL A 211 29.39 13.55 -17.01
N ALA A 212 30.42 13.51 -17.81
CA ALA A 212 30.35 13.93 -19.20
C ALA A 212 29.53 12.99 -20.10
N ASN A 213 29.46 11.70 -19.80
CA ASN A 213 28.68 10.71 -20.56
C ASN A 213 28.18 9.61 -19.65
N ILE A 214 26.86 9.52 -19.49
CA ILE A 214 26.21 8.38 -18.86
C ILE A 214 25.75 7.43 -19.96
N GLU A 215 26.13 6.17 -19.86
CA GLU A 215 25.70 5.10 -20.74
C GLU A 215 25.02 3.98 -19.94
N TRP A 216 24.07 3.28 -20.55
CA TRP A 216 23.51 2.07 -19.98
C TRP A 216 24.37 0.89 -20.36
N LYS A 217 24.90 0.19 -19.35
CA LYS A 217 25.76 -0.98 -19.54
C LYS A 217 25.18 -2.18 -18.80
N MET A 218 25.39 -3.35 -19.39
CA MET A 218 25.03 -4.63 -18.76
C MET A 218 26.13 -5.06 -17.81
N PHE A 219 25.76 -5.41 -16.58
CA PHE A 219 26.63 -5.93 -15.55
C PHE A 219 26.11 -7.27 -15.06
N ARG A 220 27.01 -8.21 -14.85
CA ARG A 220 26.66 -9.46 -14.17
C ARG A 220 26.43 -9.20 -12.69
N ILE A 221 25.36 -9.73 -12.12
CA ILE A 221 25.09 -9.55 -10.69
C ILE A 221 26.26 -10.03 -9.84
N GLY A 222 26.89 -11.16 -10.19
CA GLY A 222 28.05 -11.68 -9.47
C GLY A 222 29.33 -10.84 -9.55
N GLU A 223 29.41 -9.89 -10.48
CA GLU A 223 30.51 -8.91 -10.53
C GLU A 223 30.34 -7.84 -9.46
N LEU A 224 29.10 -7.42 -9.21
CA LEU A 224 28.74 -6.33 -8.30
C LEU A 224 28.42 -6.82 -6.88
N PHE A 225 27.93 -8.04 -6.75
CA PHE A 225 27.43 -8.57 -5.48
C PHE A 225 28.05 -9.93 -5.14
N GLU A 226 28.28 -10.12 -3.85
CA GLU A 226 28.46 -11.43 -3.25
C GLU A 226 27.08 -12.01 -2.93
N ILE A 227 26.87 -13.29 -3.26
CA ILE A 227 25.61 -13.96 -3.03
C ILE A 227 25.88 -15.15 -2.12
N ASN A 228 25.37 -15.04 -0.91
CA ASN A 228 25.61 -16.00 0.16
C ASN A 228 24.31 -16.71 0.57
N SER A 229 24.44 -17.90 1.10
CA SER A 229 23.37 -18.52 1.85
C SER A 229 23.29 -17.92 3.24
N TYR A 230 22.11 -18.00 3.87
CA TYR A 230 21.93 -17.60 5.26
C TYR A 230 22.87 -18.38 6.22
N LYS A 231 23.22 -17.75 7.33
CA LYS A 231 24.03 -18.42 8.37
C LYS A 231 23.29 -19.59 9.03
N LYS A 232 22.02 -19.38 9.41
CA LYS A 232 21.14 -20.41 9.96
C LYS A 232 19.70 -20.18 9.50
N ARG A 233 19.00 -21.27 9.21
CA ARG A 233 17.58 -21.26 8.92
C ARG A 233 16.78 -21.40 10.21
N PHE A 234 15.87 -20.50 10.45
CA PHE A 234 14.89 -20.60 11.51
C PHE A 234 13.53 -21.02 10.94
N ASP A 235 12.92 -22.06 11.51
CA ASP A 235 11.65 -22.60 11.06
C ASP A 235 10.51 -21.67 11.50
N ALA A 236 9.76 -21.15 10.53
CA ALA A 236 8.66 -20.21 10.76
C ALA A 236 7.54 -20.75 11.68
N ASN A 237 7.45 -22.08 11.85
CA ASN A 237 6.47 -22.71 12.74
C ASN A 237 7.00 -22.94 14.17
N LYS A 238 8.30 -22.74 14.38
CA LYS A 238 8.98 -23.01 15.67
C LYS A 238 9.48 -21.75 16.35
N VAL A 239 9.72 -20.66 15.60
CA VAL A 239 10.18 -19.40 16.18
C VAL A 239 9.06 -18.71 16.92
N GLN A 240 9.38 -18.12 18.05
CA GLN A 240 8.49 -17.23 18.77
C GLN A 240 8.65 -15.83 18.21
N ILE A 241 7.55 -15.25 17.72
CA ILE A 241 7.52 -13.85 17.27
C ILE A 241 7.31 -12.95 18.47
N GLU A 242 8.14 -11.93 18.59
CA GLU A 242 8.16 -10.96 19.67
C GLU A 242 7.92 -9.53 19.14
N GLU A 243 7.59 -8.61 20.03
CA GLU A 243 7.39 -7.19 19.68
C GLU A 243 8.73 -6.47 19.44
N VAL A 244 9.78 -6.91 20.13
CA VAL A 244 11.12 -6.31 20.06
C VAL A 244 12.15 -7.41 19.81
N GLY A 245 13.11 -7.13 18.93
CA GLY A 245 14.16 -8.08 18.57
C GLY A 245 14.79 -7.73 17.23
N PHE A 246 15.45 -8.71 16.62
CA PHE A 246 15.98 -8.57 15.27
C PHE A 246 14.94 -8.98 14.22
N PRO A 247 14.91 -8.32 13.05
CA PRO A 247 14.00 -8.67 11.96
C PRO A 247 14.13 -10.16 11.59
N TYR A 248 13.01 -10.85 11.44
CA TYR A 248 12.94 -12.20 10.92
C TYR A 248 12.41 -12.18 9.48
N VAL A 249 13.30 -12.36 8.52
CA VAL A 249 13.05 -12.24 7.09
C VAL A 249 12.67 -13.59 6.49
N VAL A 250 11.52 -13.63 5.81
CA VAL A 250 10.97 -14.82 5.15
C VAL A 250 10.56 -14.50 3.71
N ARG A 251 10.19 -15.54 2.94
CA ARG A 251 9.72 -15.42 1.55
C ARG A 251 8.27 -14.89 1.48
N THR A 252 8.04 -13.68 1.93
CA THR A 252 6.75 -12.99 1.78
C THR A 252 6.94 -11.72 0.96
N ALA A 253 5.92 -11.29 0.24
CA ALA A 253 5.90 -10.00 -0.46
C ALA A 253 5.46 -8.84 0.45
N LEU A 254 5.04 -9.13 1.68
CA LEU A 254 4.53 -8.15 2.62
C LEU A 254 5.64 -7.65 3.55
N ASN A 255 5.49 -6.44 4.07
CA ASN A 255 6.31 -5.84 5.11
C ASN A 255 7.84 -6.00 4.89
N ASN A 256 8.33 -5.71 3.69
CA ASN A 256 9.74 -5.86 3.31
C ASN A 256 10.32 -7.25 3.58
N GLY A 257 9.51 -8.31 3.47
CA GLY A 257 9.91 -9.67 3.79
C GLY A 257 9.97 -9.98 5.29
N ILE A 258 9.69 -9.02 6.16
CA ILE A 258 9.77 -9.16 7.62
C ILE A 258 8.44 -9.74 8.14
N ARG A 259 8.50 -10.95 8.70
CA ARG A 259 7.35 -11.60 9.34
C ARG A 259 7.10 -11.08 10.77
N GLY A 260 8.12 -10.60 11.43
CA GLY A 260 8.13 -10.12 12.82
C GLY A 260 9.55 -10.02 13.33
N TYR A 261 9.69 -10.00 14.64
CA TYR A 261 11.00 -9.92 15.30
C TYR A 261 11.21 -11.17 16.13
N ILE A 262 12.47 -11.63 16.23
CA ILE A 262 12.86 -12.78 17.06
C ILE A 262 14.15 -12.48 17.81
N ASN A 263 14.36 -13.15 18.93
CA ASN A 263 15.57 -13.10 19.75
C ASN A 263 16.22 -14.49 19.77
N GLU A 264 17.21 -14.66 18.94
CA GLU A 264 18.01 -15.87 18.79
C GLU A 264 19.49 -15.52 18.95
N ASP A 265 20.37 -16.51 18.93
CA ASP A 265 21.79 -16.29 19.07
C ASP A 265 22.34 -15.39 17.96
N VAL A 266 22.96 -14.28 18.37
CA VAL A 266 23.45 -13.22 17.48
C VAL A 266 24.54 -13.69 16.50
N GLU A 267 25.21 -14.82 16.78
CA GLU A 267 26.18 -15.42 15.85
C GLU A 267 25.54 -15.79 14.50
N PHE A 268 24.23 -16.05 14.48
CA PHE A 268 23.46 -16.42 13.28
C PHE A 268 22.84 -15.23 12.55
N LEU A 269 23.05 -13.99 13.00
CA LEU A 269 22.61 -12.80 12.31
C LEU A 269 23.31 -12.67 10.97
N ASN A 270 22.53 -12.44 9.92
CA ASN A 270 23.05 -11.97 8.64
C ASN A 270 23.29 -10.47 8.74
N GLU A 271 24.26 -9.97 7.97
CA GLU A 271 24.64 -8.56 7.98
C GLU A 271 23.50 -7.68 7.43
N GLY A 272 23.37 -6.48 7.99
CA GLY A 272 22.60 -5.39 7.41
C GLY A 272 23.25 -4.81 6.17
N ASN A 273 22.66 -3.76 5.59
CA ASN A 273 23.06 -3.15 4.32
C ASN A 273 23.18 -4.19 3.18
N THR A 274 22.21 -5.11 3.11
CA THR A 274 22.15 -6.18 2.11
C THR A 274 20.76 -6.27 1.49
N ILE A 275 20.65 -6.96 0.35
CA ILE A 275 19.36 -7.31 -0.24
C ILE A 275 19.05 -8.77 0.15
N SER A 276 17.90 -9.01 0.79
CA SER A 276 17.36 -10.34 0.97
C SER A 276 16.66 -10.80 -0.31
N PHE A 277 16.97 -12.01 -0.79
CA PHE A 277 16.42 -12.58 -2.01
C PHE A 277 15.68 -13.89 -1.71
N GLY A 278 14.38 -13.92 -1.92
CA GLY A 278 13.56 -15.12 -1.78
C GLY A 278 13.72 -16.08 -2.97
N GLN A 279 14.37 -17.21 -2.74
CA GLN A 279 14.84 -18.12 -3.79
C GLN A 279 13.73 -18.70 -4.70
N ASP A 280 12.51 -18.89 -4.21
CA ASP A 280 11.42 -19.45 -5.02
C ASP A 280 10.46 -18.35 -5.55
N THR A 281 10.52 -17.15 -4.98
CA THR A 281 9.56 -16.07 -5.23
C THR A 281 10.17 -14.89 -5.98
N ALA A 282 11.51 -14.83 -6.06
CA ALA A 282 12.27 -13.66 -6.51
C ALA A 282 11.87 -12.36 -5.80
N THR A 283 11.30 -12.46 -4.59
CA THR A 283 11.06 -11.28 -3.75
C THR A 283 12.37 -10.74 -3.23
N MET A 284 12.57 -9.43 -3.38
CA MET A 284 13.82 -8.77 -3.01
C MET A 284 13.52 -7.55 -2.17
N PHE A 285 14.22 -7.43 -1.02
CA PHE A 285 14.07 -6.30 -0.12
C PHE A 285 15.41 -5.87 0.45
N TYR A 286 15.62 -4.56 0.55
CA TYR A 286 16.77 -4.01 1.27
C TYR A 286 16.59 -4.18 2.77
N GLN A 287 17.58 -4.76 3.42
CA GLN A 287 17.64 -4.96 4.86
C GLN A 287 18.71 -4.03 5.46
N GLU A 288 18.23 -3.00 6.14
CA GLU A 288 19.11 -1.98 6.72
C GLU A 288 19.89 -2.49 7.93
N LYS A 289 19.22 -3.27 8.78
CA LYS A 289 19.76 -3.80 10.04
C LYS A 289 20.14 -5.28 9.90
N PRO A 290 21.00 -5.81 10.76
CA PRO A 290 21.21 -7.26 10.87
C PRO A 290 19.89 -8.01 11.13
N TYR A 291 19.77 -9.21 10.57
CA TYR A 291 18.51 -9.97 10.58
C TYR A 291 18.70 -11.47 10.57
N PHE A 292 17.71 -12.19 11.09
CA PHE A 292 17.58 -13.63 10.96
C PHE A 292 16.77 -14.01 9.72
N THR A 293 16.94 -15.23 9.24
CA THR A 293 16.26 -15.70 8.02
C THR A 293 15.48 -16.98 8.23
N GLY A 294 14.37 -17.06 7.54
CA GLY A 294 13.65 -18.30 7.29
C GLY A 294 14.28 -19.14 6.18
N ASP A 295 13.49 -20.04 5.62
CA ASP A 295 13.93 -20.95 4.56
C ASP A 295 14.13 -20.26 3.21
N LYS A 296 15.16 -20.68 2.46
CA LYS A 296 15.42 -20.29 1.07
C LYS A 296 15.56 -18.77 0.83
N ILE A 297 16.16 -18.07 1.77
CA ILE A 297 16.59 -16.68 1.58
C ILE A 297 18.07 -16.66 1.20
N LYS A 298 18.43 -15.89 0.19
CA LYS A 298 19.82 -15.58 -0.16
C LYS A 298 20.14 -14.16 0.29
N ILE A 299 21.40 -13.95 0.69
CA ILE A 299 21.93 -12.69 1.13
C ILE A 299 22.75 -12.12 -0.04
N VAL A 300 22.33 -10.99 -0.58
CA VAL A 300 22.96 -10.32 -1.71
C VAL A 300 23.65 -9.08 -1.17
N LYS A 301 24.99 -9.15 -0.97
CA LYS A 301 25.83 -8.11 -0.41
C LYS A 301 26.57 -7.40 -1.53
N CYS A 302 26.43 -6.08 -1.63
CA CYS A 302 27.19 -5.30 -2.61
C CYS A 302 28.67 -5.26 -2.20
N LYS A 303 29.53 -5.31 -3.22
CA LYS A 303 30.99 -5.23 -3.05
C LYS A 303 31.48 -3.80 -2.94
N ASP A 304 30.70 -2.82 -3.36
CA ASP A 304 31.04 -1.40 -3.37
C ASP A 304 30.48 -0.70 -2.13
N GLU A 305 31.30 0.09 -1.48
CA GLU A 305 30.96 0.82 -0.24
C GLU A 305 29.95 1.95 -0.47
N SER A 306 29.77 2.41 -1.72
CA SER A 306 28.76 3.40 -2.09
C SER A 306 27.33 2.85 -2.04
N PHE A 307 27.17 1.53 -1.84
CA PHE A 307 25.86 0.90 -1.75
C PHE A 307 25.13 1.32 -0.48
N ASN A 308 23.89 1.78 -0.63
CA ASN A 308 23.06 2.25 0.48
C ASN A 308 21.56 2.02 0.19
N LYS A 309 20.70 2.40 1.13
CA LYS A 309 19.25 2.24 1.05
C LYS A 309 18.63 2.81 -0.24
N LEU A 310 19.08 3.99 -0.70
CA LEU A 310 18.48 4.62 -1.88
C LEU A 310 18.83 3.85 -3.14
N ASN A 311 20.15 3.69 -3.41
CA ASN A 311 20.57 3.01 -4.63
C ASN A 311 20.20 1.52 -4.65
N ALA A 312 20.03 0.87 -3.47
CA ALA A 312 19.53 -0.49 -3.37
C ALA A 312 18.18 -0.69 -4.05
N HIS A 313 17.27 0.28 -3.97
CA HIS A 313 15.95 0.20 -4.65
C HIS A 313 16.10 0.21 -6.17
N PHE A 314 17.07 0.92 -6.70
CA PHE A 314 17.38 0.89 -8.14
C PHE A 314 17.88 -0.50 -8.57
N PHE A 315 18.81 -1.08 -7.81
CA PHE A 315 19.31 -2.44 -8.05
C PHE A 315 18.18 -3.48 -7.96
N ILE A 316 17.32 -3.38 -6.95
CA ILE A 316 16.16 -4.28 -6.79
C ILE A 316 15.24 -4.19 -8.01
N ALA A 317 14.96 -3.00 -8.51
CA ALA A 317 14.14 -2.82 -9.71
C ALA A 317 14.81 -3.42 -10.96
N ALA A 318 16.10 -3.20 -11.14
CA ALA A 318 16.87 -3.76 -12.25
C ALA A 318 16.94 -5.30 -12.18
N MET A 319 17.17 -5.86 -11.00
CA MET A 319 17.13 -7.31 -10.75
C MET A 319 15.72 -7.88 -10.98
N GLY A 320 14.67 -7.21 -10.49
CA GLY A 320 13.28 -7.61 -10.69
C GLY A 320 12.94 -7.76 -12.17
N LYS A 321 13.41 -6.82 -13.00
CA LYS A 321 13.25 -6.90 -14.45
C LYS A 321 14.02 -8.09 -15.04
N ALA A 322 15.25 -8.34 -14.59
CA ALA A 322 16.05 -9.45 -15.07
C ALA A 322 15.44 -10.82 -14.72
N PHE A 323 14.78 -10.93 -13.57
CA PHE A 323 14.13 -12.15 -13.12
C PHE A 323 12.66 -12.29 -13.57
N SER A 324 12.06 -11.29 -14.20
CA SER A 324 10.64 -11.30 -14.61
C SER A 324 10.28 -12.37 -15.64
N SER A 325 11.25 -12.86 -16.42
CA SER A 325 11.05 -13.93 -17.40
C SER A 325 11.10 -15.34 -16.80
N PHE A 326 11.45 -15.47 -15.51
CA PHE A 326 11.52 -16.77 -14.84
C PHE A 326 10.14 -17.17 -14.35
N SER A 327 9.62 -18.30 -14.80
CA SER A 327 8.33 -18.84 -14.35
C SER A 327 8.45 -19.54 -13.00
N TRP A 328 7.40 -19.47 -12.20
CA TRP A 328 7.22 -20.27 -10.98
C TRP A 328 7.42 -21.77 -11.28
N GLY A 329 8.29 -22.41 -10.50
CA GLY A 329 8.48 -23.86 -10.55
C GLY A 329 9.59 -24.38 -11.48
N SER A 330 10.22 -23.53 -12.31
CA SER A 330 11.45 -23.90 -13.00
C SER A 330 12.65 -23.67 -12.08
N SER A 331 13.36 -24.74 -11.73
CA SER A 331 14.58 -24.82 -10.94
C SER A 331 14.88 -23.57 -10.12
N SER A 332 14.74 -23.68 -8.81
CA SER A 332 15.00 -22.63 -7.82
C SER A 332 16.19 -21.74 -8.21
N PHE A 333 16.07 -20.44 -8.00
CA PHE A 333 17.16 -19.49 -8.20
C PHE A 333 18.39 -19.85 -7.37
N SER A 334 19.25 -20.71 -7.91
CA SER A 334 20.51 -21.06 -7.27
C SER A 334 21.43 -19.84 -7.23
N VAL A 335 22.42 -19.89 -6.33
CA VAL A 335 23.44 -18.83 -6.27
C VAL A 335 24.10 -18.59 -7.63
N GLU A 336 24.35 -19.66 -8.40
CA GLU A 336 24.98 -19.58 -9.71
C GLU A 336 24.04 -18.92 -10.75
N ILE A 337 22.74 -19.25 -10.73
CA ILE A 337 21.76 -18.60 -11.59
C ILE A 337 21.70 -17.10 -11.30
N ILE A 338 21.63 -16.71 -10.02
CA ILE A 338 21.56 -15.30 -9.63
C ILE A 338 22.86 -14.55 -10.07
N LYS A 339 24.05 -15.12 -9.80
CA LYS A 339 25.34 -14.52 -10.18
C LYS A 339 25.46 -14.27 -11.67
N ASN A 340 24.93 -15.16 -12.49
CA ASN A 340 25.08 -15.10 -13.95
C ASN A 340 24.03 -14.22 -14.64
N GLN A 341 23.04 -13.70 -13.94
CA GLN A 341 22.08 -12.76 -14.53
C GLN A 341 22.73 -11.41 -14.79
N ASN A 342 22.32 -10.77 -15.88
CA ASN A 342 22.75 -9.44 -16.25
C ASN A 342 21.66 -8.43 -15.91
N ILE A 343 22.08 -7.30 -15.35
CA ILE A 343 21.26 -6.12 -15.09
C ILE A 343 21.78 -4.91 -15.84
N SER A 344 20.90 -4.07 -16.33
CA SER A 344 21.25 -2.83 -17.02
C SER A 344 21.31 -1.69 -16.02
N LEU A 345 22.43 -1.01 -15.93
CA LEU A 345 22.67 0.08 -14.98
C LEU A 345 23.26 1.31 -15.67
N PRO A 346 22.94 2.53 -15.17
CA PRO A 346 23.64 3.73 -15.58
C PRO A 346 25.09 3.65 -15.17
N SER A 347 25.99 3.95 -16.08
CA SER A 347 27.44 3.82 -15.89
C SER A 347 28.22 4.94 -16.54
N THR A 348 29.45 5.15 -16.08
CA THR A 348 30.46 5.97 -16.74
C THR A 348 31.79 5.22 -16.74
N GLN A 349 32.49 5.24 -17.86
CA GLN A 349 33.75 4.50 -18.00
C GLN A 349 33.69 3.03 -17.56
N GLY A 350 32.50 2.41 -17.70
CA GLY A 350 32.27 1.02 -17.33
C GLY A 350 32.03 0.73 -15.85
N VAL A 351 31.87 1.77 -15.02
CA VAL A 351 31.58 1.66 -13.58
C VAL A 351 30.12 2.12 -13.31
N PRO A 352 29.33 1.42 -12.49
CA PRO A 352 27.99 1.84 -12.13
C PRO A 352 27.97 3.20 -11.43
N LEU A 353 27.01 4.05 -11.77
CA LEU A 353 26.84 5.39 -11.19
C LEU A 353 25.88 5.36 -10.01
N TYR A 354 26.36 5.02 -8.82
CA TYR A 354 25.59 4.96 -7.59
C TYR A 354 24.90 6.28 -7.26
N ALA A 355 25.61 7.41 -7.39
CA ALA A 355 25.04 8.73 -7.13
C ALA A 355 23.84 9.06 -8.04
N TYR A 356 23.90 8.68 -9.34
CA TYR A 356 22.76 8.82 -10.24
C TYR A 356 21.56 8.01 -9.77
N MET A 357 21.77 6.75 -9.36
CA MET A 357 20.72 5.89 -8.87
C MET A 357 20.04 6.47 -7.61
N GLU A 358 20.83 7.10 -6.72
CA GLU A 358 20.30 7.76 -5.52
C GLU A 358 19.40 8.95 -5.87
N VAL A 359 19.88 9.84 -6.75
CA VAL A 359 19.10 11.01 -7.19
C VAL A 359 17.83 10.56 -7.87
N PHE A 360 17.90 9.54 -8.74
CA PHE A 360 16.72 8.97 -9.41
C PHE A 360 15.70 8.41 -8.42
N ILE A 361 16.15 7.59 -7.46
CA ILE A 361 15.24 7.00 -6.47
C ILE A 361 14.63 8.07 -5.57
N ARG A 362 15.41 9.08 -5.16
CA ARG A 362 14.88 10.22 -4.39
C ARG A 362 13.80 10.97 -5.18
N ALA A 363 14.04 11.22 -6.46
CA ALA A 363 13.06 11.86 -7.32
C ALA A 363 11.77 11.03 -7.46
N VAL A 364 11.89 9.71 -7.63
CA VAL A 364 10.74 8.79 -7.68
C VAL A 364 9.99 8.78 -6.35
N GLN A 365 10.68 8.74 -5.21
CA GLN A 365 10.06 8.80 -3.89
C GLN A 365 9.25 10.10 -3.72
N LYS A 366 9.80 11.25 -4.11
CA LYS A 366 9.10 12.54 -4.08
C LYS A 366 7.84 12.53 -4.94
N LEU A 367 7.89 11.96 -6.13
CA LEU A 367 6.71 11.84 -7.00
C LEU A 367 5.62 10.95 -6.40
N VAL A 368 6.01 9.83 -5.80
CA VAL A 368 5.06 8.88 -5.20
C VAL A 368 4.40 9.45 -3.95
N ILE A 369 5.19 10.12 -3.08
CA ILE A 369 4.68 10.65 -1.81
C ILE A 369 3.89 11.95 -1.94
N LYS A 370 4.04 12.66 -3.06
CA LYS A 370 3.47 14.00 -3.28
C LYS A 370 1.99 14.10 -2.92
N GLU A 371 1.17 13.19 -3.43
CA GLU A 371 -0.28 13.24 -3.19
C GLU A 371 -0.63 12.99 -1.72
N VAL A 372 0.15 12.14 -1.04
CA VAL A 372 -0.04 11.85 0.40
C VAL A 372 0.30 13.08 1.24
N VAL A 373 1.42 13.76 0.95
CA VAL A 373 1.80 15.00 1.66
C VAL A 373 0.77 16.08 1.42
N GLN A 374 0.38 16.31 0.17
CA GLN A 374 -0.64 17.29 -0.16
C GLN A 374 -2.00 16.99 0.49
N TYR A 375 -2.36 15.71 0.64
CA TYR A 375 -3.56 15.32 1.38
C TYR A 375 -3.43 15.70 2.87
N ALA A 376 -2.32 15.35 3.50
CA ALA A 376 -2.06 15.70 4.91
C ALA A 376 -2.11 17.20 5.13
N ASP A 377 -1.43 17.99 4.28
CA ASP A 377 -1.40 19.46 4.37
C ASP A 377 -2.80 20.08 4.28
N ARG A 378 -3.63 19.62 3.32
CA ARG A 378 -5.03 20.10 3.19
C ARG A 378 -5.85 19.81 4.44
N LYS A 379 -5.70 18.62 5.03
CA LYS A 379 -6.43 18.23 6.24
C LYS A 379 -5.99 19.04 7.46
N ILE A 380 -4.68 19.25 7.61
CA ILE A 380 -4.12 20.07 8.69
C ILE A 380 -4.61 21.52 8.59
N THR A 381 -4.57 22.11 7.39
CA THR A 381 -5.06 23.49 7.17
C THR A 381 -6.54 23.60 7.52
N ALA A 382 -7.37 22.69 7.04
CA ALA A 382 -8.81 22.67 7.34
C ALA A 382 -9.11 22.52 8.85
N THR A 383 -8.24 21.83 9.61
CA THR A 383 -8.42 21.70 11.07
C THR A 383 -7.98 22.93 11.85
N ARG A 384 -7.08 23.75 11.31
CA ARG A 384 -6.59 24.99 11.95
C ARG A 384 -7.50 26.21 11.70
N GLU A 385 -8.37 26.13 10.69
CA GLU A 385 -9.31 27.20 10.33
C GLU A 385 -10.66 27.09 11.07
N VAL A 386 -10.84 26.07 11.88
CA VAL A 386 -12.00 25.86 12.78
C VAL A 386 -11.59 26.13 14.24
#